data_23ee65d42d5ffb3708daa28a3055f720
#
_entry.id   23ee65d42d5ffb3708daa28a3055f720
#
_cell.length_a   1.000
_cell.length_b   1.000
_cell.length_c   1.000
_cell.angle_alpha   90.00
_cell.angle_beta   90.00
_cell.angle_gamma   90.00
#
_symmetry.space_group_name_H-M   'P 1'
#
loop_
_entity.id
_entity.type
_entity.pdbx_description
1 polymer ?
#
loop_
_entity_poly.entity_id
_entity_poly.type
_entity_poly.pdbx_seq_one_letter_code
_entity_poly.pdbx_strand_id
1 'polypeptide(L)'
;MENCSQNKLEYYQLCDLHPEIPLFLQAWWMDGVCYGKAWDVILLKNEKNEVLAFMPYLLRKKWGMRIIIQPLLSQTNGLWIFYSGEDSAVEKKKLECRLADVLACELSKLNLDWYFQYFHSQSSIPILLESKGFELSYRRTYV
;
A
#
# COMPACT_ATOMS: atom_id res chain seq x y z
N MET A 1 24.49 3.59 5.90
CA MET A 1 23.71 3.67 4.65
C MET A 1 22.55 2.71 4.74
N GLU A 2 21.34 3.23 4.78
CA GLU A 2 20.18 2.37 4.64
C GLU A 2 20.13 1.84 3.20
N ASN A 3 20.15 0.52 3.05
CA ASN A 3 19.96 -0.10 1.74
C ASN A 3 18.52 0.18 1.29
N CYS A 4 18.38 1.09 0.35
CA CYS A 4 17.12 1.33 -0.31
C CYS A 4 16.73 0.06 -1.10
N SER A 5 15.53 -0.48 -0.87
CA SER A 5 15.09 -1.67 -1.60
C SER A 5 14.94 -1.37 -3.09
N GLN A 6 15.03 -2.39 -3.92
CA GLN A 6 14.80 -2.25 -5.36
C GLN A 6 13.39 -1.73 -5.64
N ASN A 7 12.39 -2.21 -4.89
CA ASN A 7 11.01 -1.73 -4.99
C ASN A 7 10.91 -0.23 -4.68
N LYS A 8 11.61 0.23 -3.65
CA LYS A 8 11.60 1.64 -3.26
C LYS A 8 12.23 2.53 -4.33
N LEU A 9 13.33 2.10 -4.94
CA LEU A 9 13.96 2.82 -6.05
C LEU A 9 13.01 2.93 -7.26
N GLU A 10 12.36 1.84 -7.61
CA GLU A 10 11.38 1.82 -8.69
C GLU A 10 10.16 2.72 -8.37
N TYR A 11 9.76 2.76 -7.10
CA TYR A 11 8.66 3.59 -6.63
C TYR A 11 8.95 5.09 -6.73
N TYR A 12 10.18 5.53 -6.45
CA TYR A 12 10.57 6.92 -6.68
C TYR A 12 10.36 7.32 -8.13
N GLN A 13 10.79 6.48 -9.07
CA GLN A 13 10.60 6.72 -10.50
C GLN A 13 9.12 6.73 -10.88
N LEU A 14 8.33 5.81 -10.31
CA LEU A 14 6.90 5.73 -10.55
C LEU A 14 6.18 7.01 -10.09
N CYS A 15 6.51 7.53 -8.92
CA CYS A 15 5.94 8.78 -8.41
C CYS A 15 6.30 9.98 -9.28
N ASP A 16 7.51 10.03 -9.82
CA ASP A 16 7.93 11.10 -10.73
C ASP A 16 7.12 11.09 -12.05
N LEU A 17 6.77 9.90 -12.52
CA LEU A 17 5.97 9.74 -13.76
C LEU A 17 4.46 9.92 -13.53
N HIS A 18 3.99 9.82 -12.31
CA HIS A 18 2.57 9.82 -11.96
C HIS A 18 2.23 10.85 -10.88
N PRO A 19 2.19 12.15 -11.24
CA PRO A 19 1.86 13.20 -10.27
C PRO A 19 0.42 13.10 -9.72
N GLU A 20 -0.45 12.32 -10.37
CA GLU A 20 -1.81 12.04 -9.90
C GLU A 20 -1.88 11.13 -8.68
N ILE A 21 -0.79 10.47 -8.30
CA ILE A 21 -0.72 9.66 -7.07
C ILE A 21 -1.04 10.57 -5.88
N PRO A 22 -1.97 10.17 -5.00
CA PRO A 22 -2.36 11.00 -3.85
C PRO A 22 -1.18 11.38 -2.96
N LEU A 23 -1.28 12.56 -2.35
CA LEU A 23 -0.23 13.16 -1.52
C LEU A 23 0.36 12.19 -0.50
N PHE A 24 -0.49 11.52 0.27
CA PHE A 24 -0.05 10.63 1.35
C PHE A 24 0.65 9.35 0.87
N LEU A 25 0.62 9.09 -0.43
CA LEU A 25 1.27 7.95 -1.06
C LEU A 25 2.54 8.35 -1.83
N GLN A 26 2.79 9.64 -2.02
CA GLN A 26 3.99 10.10 -2.71
C GLN A 26 5.26 9.71 -1.94
N ALA A 27 6.29 9.30 -2.69
CA ALA A 27 7.56 8.88 -2.09
C ALA A 27 8.19 9.97 -1.23
N TRP A 28 8.15 11.22 -1.69
CA TRP A 28 8.69 12.35 -0.93
C TRP A 28 7.92 12.62 0.36
N TRP A 29 6.60 12.36 0.37
CA TRP A 29 5.80 12.43 1.60
C TRP A 29 6.23 11.38 2.61
N MET A 30 6.39 10.14 2.15
CA MET A 30 6.86 9.03 2.97
C MET A 30 8.25 9.33 3.57
N ASP A 31 9.16 9.89 2.77
CA ASP A 31 10.47 10.31 3.27
C ASP A 31 10.35 11.35 4.39
N GLY A 32 9.47 12.31 4.22
CA GLY A 32 9.24 13.36 5.22
C GLY A 32 8.65 12.84 6.54
N VAL A 33 7.55 12.10 6.47
CA VAL A 33 6.83 11.64 7.68
C VAL A 33 7.51 10.45 8.36
N CYS A 34 8.30 9.69 7.64
CA CYS A 34 9.07 8.55 8.18
C CYS A 34 10.52 8.93 8.49
N TYR A 35 10.91 10.17 8.29
CA TYR A 35 12.29 10.65 8.50
C TYR A 35 13.33 9.82 7.73
N GLY A 36 13.00 9.40 6.53
CA GLY A 36 13.86 8.54 5.70
C GLY A 36 14.07 7.13 6.24
N LYS A 37 13.35 6.73 7.29
CA LYS A 37 13.57 5.45 7.97
C LYS A 37 12.52 4.43 7.60
N ALA A 38 12.96 3.18 7.46
CA ALA A 38 12.17 1.94 7.57
C ALA A 38 10.84 1.89 6.78
N TRP A 39 10.56 2.82 5.88
CA TRP A 39 9.45 2.67 4.97
C TRP A 39 9.89 1.94 3.69
N ASP A 40 9.02 1.17 3.16
CA ASP A 40 9.22 0.46 1.91
C ASP A 40 7.90 0.43 1.13
N VAL A 41 7.84 -0.28 0.04
CA VAL A 41 6.66 -0.35 -0.80
C VAL A 41 6.47 -1.76 -1.34
N ILE A 42 5.22 -2.21 -1.35
CA ILE A 42 4.81 -3.42 -2.07
C ILE A 42 4.39 -2.98 -3.48
N LEU A 43 5.01 -3.56 -4.49
CA LEU A 43 4.65 -3.37 -5.90
C LEU A 43 3.98 -4.64 -6.41
N LEU A 44 2.76 -4.51 -6.91
CA LEU A 44 2.02 -5.59 -7.54
C LEU A 44 2.08 -5.42 -9.06
N LYS A 45 2.68 -6.39 -9.74
CA LYS A 45 2.99 -6.32 -11.16
C LYS A 45 2.25 -7.40 -11.96
N ASN A 46 2.02 -7.13 -13.24
CA ASN A 46 1.52 -8.12 -14.18
C ASN A 46 2.68 -8.98 -14.75
N GLU A 47 2.34 -9.90 -15.64
CA GLU A 47 3.31 -10.79 -16.29
C GLU A 47 4.35 -10.03 -17.14
N LYS A 48 4.00 -8.83 -17.61
CA LYS A 48 4.90 -7.94 -18.37
C LYS A 48 5.78 -7.06 -17.48
N ASN A 49 5.77 -7.29 -16.16
CA ASN A 49 6.51 -6.51 -15.17
C ASN A 49 6.03 -5.05 -15.04
N GLU A 50 4.81 -4.75 -15.45
CA GLU A 50 4.19 -3.44 -15.28
C GLU A 50 3.51 -3.35 -13.91
N VAL A 51 3.67 -2.23 -13.22
CA VAL A 51 3.05 -2.02 -11.91
C VAL A 51 1.54 -1.80 -12.07
N LEU A 52 0.74 -2.69 -11.52
CA LEU A 52 -0.72 -2.59 -11.48
C LEU A 52 -1.23 -1.85 -10.25
N ALA A 53 -0.53 -2.02 -9.16
CA ALA A 53 -0.88 -1.44 -7.86
C ALA A 53 0.35 -1.34 -6.97
N PHE A 54 0.27 -0.49 -5.97
CA PHE A 54 1.34 -0.34 -5.00
C PHE A 54 0.79 0.04 -3.63
N MET A 55 1.56 -0.26 -2.60
CA MET A 55 1.23 0.12 -1.23
C MET A 55 2.50 0.46 -0.45
N PRO A 56 2.78 1.75 -0.21
CA PRO A 56 3.85 2.13 0.70
C PRO A 56 3.45 1.80 2.14
N TYR A 57 4.43 1.43 2.95
CA TYR A 57 4.19 1.08 4.34
C TYR A 57 5.36 1.47 5.23
N LEU A 58 5.07 1.80 6.48
CA LEU A 58 6.07 2.04 7.51
C LEU A 58 6.22 0.80 8.36
N LEU A 59 7.37 0.13 8.22
CA LEU A 59 7.72 -1.02 9.03
C LEU A 59 8.54 -0.58 10.25
N ARG A 60 8.09 -0.92 11.43
CA ARG A 60 8.81 -0.68 12.67
C ARG A 60 9.14 -1.99 13.37
N LYS A 61 10.36 -2.03 13.91
CA LYS A 61 10.80 -3.12 14.77
C LYS A 61 10.85 -2.58 16.19
N LYS A 62 10.05 -3.16 17.09
CA LYS A 62 9.99 -2.73 18.47
C LYS A 62 9.90 -3.96 19.37
N TRP A 63 10.86 -4.08 20.30
CA TRP A 63 10.92 -5.20 21.24
C TRP A 63 10.88 -6.59 20.58
N GLY A 64 11.59 -6.75 19.47
CA GLY A 64 11.61 -7.97 18.68
C GLY A 64 10.38 -8.21 17.81
N MET A 65 9.38 -7.33 17.87
CA MET A 65 8.18 -7.40 17.03
C MET A 65 8.36 -6.61 15.74
N ARG A 66 7.78 -7.13 14.66
CA ARG A 66 7.71 -6.46 13.36
C ARG A 66 6.28 -5.95 13.16
N ILE A 67 6.13 -4.64 13.06
CA ILE A 67 4.81 -4.01 12.95
C ILE A 67 4.74 -3.05 11.79
N ILE A 68 3.62 -3.05 11.09
CA ILE A 68 3.26 -1.97 10.15
C ILE A 68 2.22 -1.10 10.84
N ILE A 69 2.48 0.21 10.84
CA ILE A 69 1.59 1.21 11.42
C ILE A 69 1.33 2.32 10.42
N GLN A 70 0.26 3.06 10.65
CA GLN A 70 -0.06 4.25 9.86
C GLN A 70 1.03 5.31 10.05
N PRO A 71 1.62 5.87 8.97
CA PRO A 71 2.58 6.97 9.09
C PRO A 71 1.95 8.21 9.74
N LEU A 72 2.76 8.95 10.48
CA LEU A 72 2.30 10.22 11.08
C LEU A 72 1.81 11.19 10.01
N LEU A 73 0.84 12.00 10.37
CA LEU A 73 0.27 13.05 9.51
C LEU A 73 -0.34 12.54 8.19
N SER A 74 -0.51 11.25 8.05
CA SER A 74 -1.09 10.64 6.86
C SER A 74 -2.50 10.14 7.15
N GLN A 75 -3.47 10.59 6.38
CA GLN A 75 -4.87 10.17 6.56
C GLN A 75 -5.09 8.75 6.02
N THR A 76 -4.49 8.44 4.89
CA THR A 76 -4.60 7.15 4.22
C THR A 76 -3.26 6.77 3.58
N ASN A 77 -2.92 5.49 3.60
CA ASN A 77 -1.78 5.00 2.83
C ASN A 77 -1.92 3.54 2.41
N GLY A 78 -3.12 3.10 2.13
CA GLY A 78 -3.41 1.75 1.64
C GLY A 78 -3.06 1.55 0.16
N LEU A 79 -3.49 0.42 -0.37
CA LEU A 79 -3.22 0.05 -1.75
C LEU A 79 -3.83 1.03 -2.75
N TRP A 80 -3.02 1.51 -3.68
CA TRP A 80 -3.43 2.30 -4.83
C TRP A 80 -3.37 1.45 -6.10
N ILE A 81 -4.43 1.49 -6.89
CA ILE A 81 -4.58 0.68 -8.09
C ILE A 81 -4.62 1.59 -9.33
N PHE A 82 -3.81 1.25 -10.33
CA PHE A 82 -3.91 1.88 -11.64
C PHE A 82 -5.01 1.17 -12.44
N TYR A 83 -6.18 1.80 -12.54
CA TYR A 83 -7.26 1.28 -13.35
C TYR A 83 -7.09 1.66 -14.82
N SER A 84 -7.39 0.72 -15.72
CA SER A 84 -7.57 1.05 -17.12
C SER A 84 -8.92 1.77 -17.30
N GLY A 85 -8.94 2.86 -18.06
CA GLY A 85 -10.16 3.60 -18.36
C GLY A 85 -11.16 2.81 -19.20
N GLU A 86 -10.75 1.69 -19.79
CA GLU A 86 -11.56 0.82 -20.64
C GLU A 86 -12.22 -0.33 -19.89
N ASP A 87 -11.84 -0.57 -18.63
CA ASP A 87 -12.35 -1.68 -17.84
C ASP A 87 -13.83 -1.46 -17.44
N SER A 88 -14.65 -2.51 -17.60
CA SER A 88 -15.99 -2.55 -17.04
C SER A 88 -15.98 -2.68 -15.52
N ALA A 89 -17.11 -2.42 -14.87
CA ALA A 89 -17.24 -2.60 -13.41
C ALA A 89 -16.93 -4.04 -12.97
N VAL A 90 -17.30 -5.02 -13.77
CA VAL A 90 -17.02 -6.44 -13.50
C VAL A 90 -15.53 -6.73 -13.59
N GLU A 91 -14.83 -6.19 -14.59
CA GLU A 91 -13.40 -6.36 -14.77
C GLU A 91 -12.61 -5.68 -13.65
N LYS A 92 -13.01 -4.48 -13.22
CA LYS A 92 -12.41 -3.78 -12.07
C LYS A 92 -12.54 -4.61 -10.79
N LYS A 93 -13.72 -5.19 -10.54
CA LYS A 93 -13.95 -6.02 -9.37
C LYS A 93 -13.10 -7.30 -9.37
N LYS A 94 -12.98 -7.94 -10.53
CA LYS A 94 -12.09 -9.11 -10.69
C LYS A 94 -10.64 -8.76 -10.42
N LEU A 95 -10.18 -7.62 -10.93
CA LEU A 95 -8.84 -7.12 -10.67
C LEU A 95 -8.62 -6.86 -9.17
N GLU A 96 -9.55 -6.18 -8.52
CA GLU A 96 -9.47 -5.88 -7.09
C GLU A 96 -9.41 -7.17 -6.25
N CYS A 97 -10.23 -8.16 -6.54
CA CYS A 97 -10.20 -9.45 -5.86
C CYS A 97 -8.84 -10.14 -6.00
N ARG A 98 -8.31 -10.17 -7.23
CA ARG A 98 -6.99 -10.76 -7.49
C ARG A 98 -5.87 -10.00 -6.78
N LEU A 99 -5.91 -8.67 -6.81
CA LEU A 99 -4.90 -7.84 -6.13
C LEU A 99 -4.99 -7.99 -4.60
N ALA A 100 -6.19 -8.13 -4.04
CA ALA A 100 -6.34 -8.40 -2.60
C ALA A 100 -5.71 -9.74 -2.21
N ASP A 101 -5.87 -10.77 -3.03
CA ASP A 101 -5.23 -12.07 -2.81
C ASP A 101 -3.71 -11.95 -2.81
N VAL A 102 -3.16 -11.29 -3.81
CA VAL A 102 -1.71 -11.10 -3.94
C VAL A 102 -1.17 -10.23 -2.81
N LEU A 103 -1.88 -9.16 -2.45
CA LEU A 103 -1.49 -8.30 -1.34
C LEU A 103 -1.42 -9.06 -0.01
N ALA A 104 -2.45 -9.86 0.28
CA ALA A 104 -2.45 -10.69 1.49
C ALA A 104 -1.24 -11.64 1.53
N CYS A 105 -0.90 -12.22 0.38
CA CYS A 105 0.28 -13.07 0.24
C CYS A 105 1.58 -12.29 0.49
N GLU A 106 1.73 -11.12 -0.10
CA GLU A 106 2.92 -10.27 0.09
C GLU A 106 3.06 -9.80 1.55
N LEU A 107 1.97 -9.43 2.20
CA LEU A 107 1.97 -9.08 3.62
C LEU A 107 2.38 -10.25 4.49
N SER A 108 1.95 -11.47 4.17
CA SER A 108 2.33 -12.67 4.92
C SER A 108 3.82 -12.96 4.86
N LYS A 109 4.48 -12.62 3.74
CA LYS A 109 5.94 -12.79 3.58
C LYS A 109 6.76 -11.86 4.47
N LEU A 110 6.18 -10.78 4.97
CA LEU A 110 6.87 -9.83 5.84
C LEU A 110 7.01 -10.31 7.29
N ASN A 111 6.34 -11.41 7.66
CA ASN A 111 6.37 -11.97 9.02
C ASN A 111 6.01 -10.92 10.08
N LEU A 112 4.85 -10.29 9.91
CA LEU A 112 4.38 -9.23 10.79
C LEU A 112 3.71 -9.78 12.04
N ASP A 113 4.01 -9.17 13.19
CA ASP A 113 3.30 -9.42 14.45
C ASP A 113 2.04 -8.55 14.58
N TRP A 114 2.05 -7.39 13.93
CA TRP A 114 0.93 -6.45 13.91
C TRP A 114 0.89 -5.70 12.59
N TYR A 115 -0.33 -5.46 12.08
CA TYR A 115 -0.57 -4.73 10.84
C TYR A 115 -1.71 -3.73 11.03
N PHE A 116 -1.46 -2.47 10.66
CA PHE A 116 -2.46 -1.41 10.75
C PHE A 116 -2.23 -0.35 9.68
N GLN A 117 -3.18 -0.19 8.78
CA GLN A 117 -3.18 0.88 7.78
C GLN A 117 -4.60 1.38 7.51
N TYR A 118 -4.74 2.68 7.26
CA TYR A 118 -5.98 3.27 6.79
C TYR A 118 -5.99 3.32 5.27
N PHE A 119 -7.00 2.73 4.67
CA PHE A 119 -7.23 2.77 3.23
C PHE A 119 -8.13 3.94 2.87
N HIS A 120 -8.06 4.38 1.60
CA HIS A 120 -8.97 5.40 1.08
C HIS A 120 -10.43 4.92 1.22
N SER A 121 -11.34 5.85 1.54
CA SER A 121 -12.75 5.53 1.81
C SER A 121 -13.48 4.81 0.68
N GLN A 122 -13.03 5.00 -0.56
CA GLN A 122 -13.62 4.36 -1.74
C GLN A 122 -12.94 3.03 -2.10
N SER A 123 -11.91 2.62 -1.37
CA SER A 123 -11.22 1.36 -1.64
C SER A 123 -12.08 0.17 -1.23
N SER A 124 -12.21 -0.81 -2.12
CA SER A 124 -12.85 -2.10 -1.84
C SER A 124 -11.90 -3.11 -1.17
N ILE A 125 -10.61 -2.82 -1.15
CA ILE A 125 -9.57 -3.75 -0.69
C ILE A 125 -9.75 -4.15 0.79
N PRO A 126 -10.06 -3.25 1.74
CA PRO A 126 -10.26 -3.65 3.14
C PRO A 126 -11.33 -4.72 3.32
N ILE A 127 -12.45 -4.61 2.64
CA ILE A 127 -13.55 -5.60 2.71
C ILE A 127 -13.06 -6.96 2.18
N LEU A 128 -12.29 -6.95 1.10
CA LEU A 128 -11.74 -8.17 0.52
C LEU A 128 -10.68 -8.81 1.42
N LEU A 129 -9.90 -8.01 2.12
CA LEU A 129 -8.91 -8.50 3.10
C LEU A 129 -9.57 -9.11 4.33
N GLU A 130 -10.74 -8.63 4.74
CA GLU A 130 -11.47 -9.19 5.87
C GLU A 130 -11.74 -10.69 5.68
N SER A 131 -12.10 -11.12 4.47
CA SER A 131 -12.30 -12.53 4.16
C SER A 131 -11.03 -13.39 4.27
N LYS A 132 -9.86 -12.76 4.40
CA LYS A 132 -8.57 -13.41 4.50
C LYS A 132 -7.97 -13.37 5.91
N GLY A 133 -8.78 -13.00 6.90
CA GLY A 133 -8.41 -13.00 8.30
C GLY A 133 -7.97 -11.64 8.85
N PHE A 134 -8.06 -10.58 8.08
CA PHE A 134 -7.81 -9.22 8.58
C PHE A 134 -9.04 -8.68 9.31
N GLU A 135 -8.82 -7.95 10.38
CA GLU A 135 -9.89 -7.26 11.09
C GLU A 135 -10.13 -5.88 10.48
N LEU A 136 -11.37 -5.58 10.14
CA LEU A 136 -11.77 -4.32 9.54
C LEU A 136 -12.40 -3.41 10.58
N SER A 137 -11.86 -2.19 10.72
CA SER A 137 -12.46 -1.13 11.53
C SER A 137 -12.70 0.11 10.69
N TYR A 138 -13.67 0.93 11.12
CA TYR A 138 -14.04 2.16 10.40
C TYR A 138 -13.67 3.38 11.21
N ARG A 139 -13.09 4.36 10.54
CA ARG A 139 -12.83 5.69 11.09
C ARG A 139 -13.70 6.71 10.37
N ARG A 140 -14.37 7.57 11.15
CA ARG A 140 -15.09 8.71 10.57
C ARG A 140 -14.12 9.87 10.39
N THR A 141 -14.09 10.42 9.18
CA THR A 141 -13.41 11.68 8.89
C THR A 141 -14.45 12.78 8.74
N TYR A 142 -14.26 13.86 9.44
CA TYR A 142 -15.09 15.07 9.25
C TYR A 142 -14.46 15.89 8.13
N VAL A 143 -15.28 16.23 7.17
CA VAL A 143 -14.90 17.09 6.06
C VAL A 143 -15.31 18.52 6.36
#